data_b5786e087e65f4e45cbd2b925aee0a9e
#
_entry.id   b5786e087e65f4e45cbd2b925aee0a9e
#
_cell.length_a   1.000
_cell.length_b   1.000
_cell.length_c   1.000
_cell.angle_alpha   90.00
_cell.angle_beta   90.00
_cell.angle_gamma   90.00
#
_symmetry.space_group_name_H-M   'P 1'
#
loop_
_entity.id
_entity.type
_entity.pdbx_description
1 polymer ?
#
loop_
_entity_poly.entity_id
_entity_poly.type
_entity_poly.pdbx_seq_one_letter_code
_entity_poly.pdbx_strand_id
1 'polypeptide(L)'
;MKKIGVVIPIYNVEEYLRECLDSVINQTYTNLEIILVNDGSTDENSLNIAKEYTLKDERFILFDKKNGGLSSARNVGIEYFSGEYKLKNKTQHIKENSLIEFQLDGNNPYNIYKAYKSSQAFNNEKDLTNFTYPNIDYIIFLDSDDYWELNCIEECVIRMKNVDVLWFDHDCTYEDNIKNKHKKTRMEIFDFKKECIITPKEYANRALSVGSRDISFGWNGMIDFNFLKKIKLKFINFIINEDIHFGIILFASANKIYVLSQKLYLCRLRANSISNHDKKITKANVSEYFKDIYETFGENAKEAKNYLKAASRVTTALKLIEFFKDQKSENALAIKETFLPCYAKKALMIKNLKKIL
;
A
#
# COMPACT_ATOMS: atom_id res chain seq x y z
N MET A 1 12.02 -13.55 17.74
CA MET A 1 11.93 -12.18 17.18
C MET A 1 10.77 -12.17 16.20
N LYS A 2 9.91 -11.13 16.18
CA LYS A 2 8.77 -11.03 15.28
C LYS A 2 9.24 -10.88 13.83
N LYS A 3 8.53 -11.50 12.88
CA LYS A 3 8.87 -11.40 11.45
C LYS A 3 7.94 -10.39 10.78
N ILE A 4 8.52 -9.42 10.06
CA ILE A 4 7.80 -8.31 9.45
C ILE A 4 7.76 -8.48 7.93
N GLY A 5 6.54 -8.49 7.38
CA GLY A 5 6.33 -8.41 5.95
C GLY A 5 6.32 -6.95 5.48
N VAL A 6 7.21 -6.63 4.56
CA VAL A 6 7.29 -5.31 3.92
C VAL A 6 6.79 -5.44 2.49
N VAL A 7 5.88 -4.57 2.06
CA VAL A 7 5.36 -4.57 0.67
C VAL A 7 5.67 -3.24 0.01
N ILE A 8 6.39 -3.30 -1.11
CA ILE A 8 6.86 -2.13 -1.87
C ILE A 8 6.34 -2.21 -3.31
N PRO A 9 5.26 -1.51 -3.66
CA PRO A 9 4.80 -1.38 -5.04
C PRO A 9 5.73 -0.49 -5.84
N ILE A 10 6.08 -0.92 -7.06
CA ILE A 10 7.02 -0.24 -7.95
C ILE A 10 6.33 0.08 -9.28
N TYR A 11 6.32 1.34 -9.70
CA TYR A 11 5.86 1.76 -11.01
C TYR A 11 6.50 3.07 -11.47
N ASN A 12 7.44 3.00 -12.42
CA ASN A 12 8.14 4.16 -13.02
C ASN A 12 8.77 5.09 -11.97
N VAL A 13 9.69 4.56 -11.17
CA VAL A 13 10.33 5.24 -10.02
C VAL A 13 11.85 5.07 -10.00
N GLU A 14 12.47 4.86 -11.16
CA GLU A 14 13.91 4.56 -11.28
C GLU A 14 14.82 5.57 -10.56
N GLU A 15 14.40 6.85 -10.51
CA GLU A 15 15.18 7.92 -9.87
C GLU A 15 15.21 7.81 -8.34
N TYR A 16 14.16 7.21 -7.71
CA TYR A 16 13.97 7.20 -6.27
C TYR A 16 14.13 5.82 -5.64
N LEU A 17 13.97 4.77 -6.45
CA LEU A 17 13.86 3.40 -5.96
C LEU A 17 15.07 2.94 -5.15
N ARG A 18 16.28 3.36 -5.50
CA ARG A 18 17.49 2.98 -4.76
C ARG A 18 17.48 3.52 -3.33
N GLU A 19 17.14 4.79 -3.14
CA GLU A 19 17.07 5.40 -1.80
C GLU A 19 15.97 4.74 -0.95
N CYS A 20 14.82 4.45 -1.56
CA CYS A 20 13.75 3.68 -0.92
C CYS A 20 14.27 2.32 -0.42
N LEU A 21 14.87 1.51 -1.29
CA LEU A 21 15.34 0.17 -0.97
C LEU A 21 16.51 0.17 0.02
N ASP A 22 17.42 1.15 -0.09
CA ASP A 22 18.51 1.34 0.87
C ASP A 22 17.98 1.64 2.27
N SER A 23 16.91 2.43 2.41
CA SER A 23 16.26 2.68 3.69
C SER A 23 15.68 1.42 4.33
N VAL A 24 15.28 0.44 3.53
CA VAL A 24 14.75 -0.85 4.01
C VAL A 24 15.86 -1.84 4.39
N ILE A 25 16.90 -1.93 3.56
CA ILE A 25 18.05 -2.83 3.82
C ILE A 25 18.75 -2.46 5.12
N ASN A 26 18.89 -1.15 5.36
CA ASN A 26 19.63 -0.59 6.49
C ASN A 26 18.79 -0.41 7.77
N GLN A 27 17.56 -0.93 7.81
CA GLN A 27 16.76 -0.90 9.04
C GLN A 27 17.49 -1.58 10.19
N THR A 28 17.44 -0.97 11.39
CA THR A 28 18.02 -1.54 12.63
C THR A 28 17.37 -2.89 12.98
N TYR A 29 16.10 -3.08 12.61
CA TYR A 29 15.39 -4.34 12.78
C TYR A 29 15.54 -5.20 11.53
N THR A 30 16.16 -6.37 11.62
CA THR A 30 16.62 -7.16 10.48
C THR A 30 15.74 -8.35 10.10
N ASN A 31 14.80 -8.80 10.97
CA ASN A 31 13.94 -9.95 10.67
C ASN A 31 12.77 -9.57 9.75
N LEU A 32 13.10 -9.29 8.49
CA LEU A 32 12.20 -8.81 7.45
C LEU A 32 12.02 -9.86 6.35
N GLU A 33 10.83 -9.88 5.77
CA GLU A 33 10.52 -10.49 4.47
C GLU A 33 9.98 -9.38 3.56
N ILE A 34 10.67 -9.09 2.46
CA ILE A 34 10.44 -7.90 1.65
C ILE A 34 9.91 -8.31 0.29
N ILE A 35 8.73 -7.83 -0.05
CA ILE A 35 8.11 -8.06 -1.36
C ILE A 35 8.22 -6.79 -2.18
N LEU A 36 8.90 -6.89 -3.31
CA LEU A 36 8.87 -5.91 -4.38
C LEU A 36 7.80 -6.33 -5.38
N VAL A 37 6.94 -5.41 -5.79
CA VAL A 37 5.92 -5.67 -6.81
C VAL A 37 6.08 -4.67 -7.94
N ASN A 38 6.75 -5.09 -9.02
CA ASN A 38 6.81 -4.30 -10.25
C ASN A 38 5.46 -4.36 -10.95
N ASP A 39 4.72 -3.25 -10.90
CA ASP A 39 3.39 -3.12 -11.49
C ASP A 39 3.47 -2.72 -12.99
N GLY A 40 4.28 -3.42 -13.76
CA GLY A 40 4.46 -3.19 -15.19
C GLY A 40 5.11 -1.84 -15.50
N SER A 41 6.21 -1.51 -14.83
CA SER A 41 7.00 -0.31 -15.14
C SER A 41 7.42 -0.28 -16.60
N THR A 42 7.40 0.91 -17.19
CA THR A 42 7.73 1.20 -18.59
C THR A 42 8.97 2.09 -18.73
N ASP A 43 9.55 2.54 -17.62
CA ASP A 43 10.87 3.14 -17.57
C ASP A 43 11.97 2.07 -17.77
N GLU A 44 13.21 2.51 -18.01
CA GLU A 44 14.28 1.57 -18.34
C GLU A 44 14.78 0.77 -17.15
N ASN A 45 14.73 1.35 -15.94
CA ASN A 45 15.53 0.85 -14.82
C ASN A 45 14.75 0.37 -13.60
N SER A 46 13.48 0.75 -13.38
CA SER A 46 12.76 0.33 -12.17
C SER A 46 12.78 -1.19 -11.94
N LEU A 47 12.47 -1.98 -12.98
CA LEU A 47 12.53 -3.45 -12.89
C LEU A 47 13.96 -3.96 -12.70
N ASN A 48 14.95 -3.35 -13.36
CA ASN A 48 16.36 -3.76 -13.27
C ASN A 48 16.92 -3.49 -11.87
N ILE A 49 16.62 -2.33 -11.28
CA ILE A 49 16.98 -2.00 -9.90
C ILE A 49 16.34 -3.00 -8.94
N ALA A 50 15.05 -3.29 -9.09
CA ALA A 50 14.37 -4.28 -8.24
C ALA A 50 15.01 -5.67 -8.33
N LYS A 51 15.42 -6.12 -9.52
CA LYS A 51 16.17 -7.38 -9.71
C LYS A 51 17.55 -7.34 -9.06
N GLU A 52 18.26 -6.22 -9.17
CA GLU A 52 19.57 -6.04 -8.53
C GLU A 52 19.48 -6.19 -7.01
N TYR A 53 18.53 -5.53 -6.37
CA TYR A 53 18.33 -5.63 -4.93
C TYR A 53 17.85 -7.02 -4.50
N THR A 54 16.99 -7.66 -5.28
CA THR A 54 16.56 -9.05 -5.04
C THR A 54 17.73 -10.02 -5.13
N LEU A 55 18.70 -9.78 -6.01
CA LEU A 55 19.90 -10.62 -6.11
C LEU A 55 20.86 -10.43 -4.92
N LYS A 56 20.98 -9.18 -4.43
CA LYS A 56 21.94 -8.82 -3.35
C LYS A 56 21.51 -9.28 -1.95
N ASP A 57 20.22 -9.38 -1.71
CA ASP A 57 19.69 -9.63 -0.37
C ASP A 57 18.58 -10.70 -0.40
N GLU A 58 18.83 -11.83 0.25
CA GLU A 58 17.93 -12.98 0.27
C GLU A 58 16.57 -12.71 0.92
N ARG A 59 16.41 -11.61 1.69
CA ARG A 59 15.14 -11.21 2.27
C ARG A 59 14.12 -10.76 1.23
N PHE A 60 14.56 -10.36 0.02
CA PHE A 60 13.70 -9.89 -1.05
C PHE A 60 13.08 -11.02 -1.87
N ILE A 61 11.83 -10.83 -2.27
CA ILE A 61 11.18 -11.51 -3.39
C ILE A 61 10.55 -10.44 -4.30
N LEU A 62 10.78 -10.56 -5.62
CA LEU A 62 10.24 -9.64 -6.60
C LEU A 62 9.14 -10.32 -7.42
N PHE A 63 7.98 -9.72 -7.48
CA PHE A 63 6.90 -10.06 -8.40
C PHE A 63 6.87 -9.07 -9.56
N ASP A 64 6.92 -9.59 -10.79
CA ASP A 64 6.76 -8.80 -12.02
C ASP A 64 5.40 -9.11 -12.64
N LYS A 65 4.54 -8.08 -12.83
CA LYS A 65 3.17 -8.26 -13.25
C LYS A 65 2.72 -7.22 -14.27
N LYS A 66 1.61 -7.49 -14.95
CA LYS A 66 0.91 -6.50 -15.79
C LYS A 66 0.45 -5.31 -14.92
N ASN A 67 0.57 -4.10 -15.45
CA ASN A 67 0.09 -2.92 -14.73
C ASN A 67 -1.40 -3.02 -14.38
N GLY A 68 -1.71 -2.88 -13.10
CA GLY A 68 -3.05 -2.95 -12.53
C GLY A 68 -3.30 -1.90 -11.44
N GLY A 69 -2.33 -0.99 -11.24
CA GLY A 69 -2.41 0.09 -10.26
C GLY A 69 -1.98 -0.32 -8.85
N LEU A 70 -1.77 0.71 -8.01
CA LEU A 70 -1.21 0.61 -6.67
C LEU A 70 -1.90 -0.41 -5.77
N SER A 71 -3.25 -0.43 -5.78
CA SER A 71 -4.05 -1.40 -5.03
C SER A 71 -3.68 -2.84 -5.37
N SER A 72 -3.57 -3.15 -6.66
CA SER A 72 -3.26 -4.50 -7.12
C SER A 72 -1.87 -4.95 -6.69
N ALA A 73 -0.89 -4.03 -6.71
CA ALA A 73 0.46 -4.31 -6.26
C ALA A 73 0.53 -4.57 -4.75
N ARG A 74 -0.14 -3.75 -3.92
CA ARG A 74 -0.24 -3.99 -2.47
C ARG A 74 -0.96 -5.30 -2.14
N ASN A 75 -2.02 -5.63 -2.89
CA ASN A 75 -2.76 -6.88 -2.72
C ASN A 75 -1.92 -8.12 -3.04
N VAL A 76 -1.05 -8.06 -4.06
CA VAL A 76 -0.07 -9.16 -4.32
C VAL A 76 0.73 -9.48 -3.08
N GLY A 77 1.22 -8.46 -2.35
CA GLY A 77 1.94 -8.66 -1.10
C GLY A 77 1.08 -9.29 0.00
N ILE A 78 -0.15 -8.80 0.21
CA ILE A 78 -1.08 -9.36 1.19
C ILE A 78 -1.38 -10.83 0.87
N GLU A 79 -1.68 -11.14 -0.39
CA GLU A 79 -2.05 -12.48 -0.84
C GLU A 79 -0.89 -13.47 -0.77
N TYR A 80 0.33 -13.04 -1.11
CA TYR A 80 1.51 -13.87 -0.96
C TYR A 80 1.74 -14.26 0.50
N PHE A 81 1.75 -13.31 1.41
CA PHE A 81 1.90 -13.60 2.85
C PHE A 81 0.71 -14.38 3.45
N SER A 82 -0.46 -14.29 2.82
CA SER A 82 -1.63 -15.10 3.19
C SER A 82 -1.59 -16.53 2.67
N GLY A 83 -0.60 -16.87 1.83
CA GLY A 83 -0.46 -18.20 1.23
C GLY A 83 -1.43 -18.48 0.09
N GLU A 84 -1.94 -17.43 -0.56
CA GLU A 84 -2.89 -17.57 -1.67
C GLU A 84 -2.18 -17.96 -2.98
N TYR A 85 -0.84 -17.86 -3.04
CA TYR A 85 -0.05 -18.21 -4.22
C TYR A 85 0.74 -19.49 -4.03
N LYS A 86 0.72 -20.32 -5.07
CA LYS A 86 1.67 -21.43 -5.23
C LYS A 86 2.70 -21.05 -6.28
N LEU A 87 3.96 -21.07 -5.91
CA LEU A 87 5.06 -20.76 -6.79
C LEU A 87 5.69 -22.05 -7.28
N LYS A 88 5.80 -22.21 -8.61
CA LYS A 88 6.52 -23.33 -9.25
C LYS A 88 7.79 -22.83 -9.90
N ASN A 89 8.80 -23.62 -9.80
CA ASN A 89 10.11 -23.39 -10.36
C ASN A 89 10.48 -24.52 -11.30
N LYS A 90 11.20 -24.22 -12.37
CA LYS A 90 11.72 -25.18 -13.35
C LYS A 90 13.25 -25.36 -13.26
N THR A 91 13.90 -24.68 -12.33
CA THR A 91 15.34 -24.72 -12.16
C THR A 91 15.73 -26.09 -11.60
N GLN A 92 16.59 -26.82 -12.29
CA GLN A 92 17.12 -28.12 -11.85
C GLN A 92 18.39 -27.96 -11.03
N HIS A 93 19.20 -26.95 -11.29
CA HIS A 93 20.46 -26.66 -10.61
C HIS A 93 20.51 -25.17 -10.20
N ILE A 94 20.90 -24.94 -8.94
CA ILE A 94 21.10 -23.59 -8.42
C ILE A 94 22.44 -23.07 -8.94
N LYS A 95 22.39 -21.98 -9.71
CA LYS A 95 23.58 -21.24 -10.10
C LYS A 95 23.85 -20.16 -9.06
N GLU A 96 25.08 -20.10 -8.54
CA GLU A 96 25.49 -19.07 -7.59
C GLU A 96 25.30 -17.66 -8.18
N ASN A 97 24.98 -16.70 -7.31
CA ASN A 97 24.79 -15.30 -7.66
C ASN A 97 23.83 -15.10 -8.83
N SER A 98 22.71 -15.81 -8.82
CA SER A 98 21.68 -15.71 -9.84
C SER A 98 20.28 -15.48 -9.23
N LEU A 99 19.36 -15.00 -10.06
CA LEU A 99 17.95 -14.96 -9.73
C LEU A 99 17.29 -16.28 -10.13
N ILE A 100 16.59 -16.89 -9.19
CA ILE A 100 15.72 -18.02 -9.44
C ILE A 100 14.35 -17.51 -9.85
N GLU A 101 13.86 -17.96 -11.00
CA GLU A 101 12.54 -17.60 -11.52
C GLU A 101 11.47 -18.59 -11.06
N PHE A 102 10.35 -18.06 -10.61
CA PHE A 102 9.14 -18.80 -10.28
C PHE A 102 7.97 -18.34 -11.15
N GLN A 103 7.07 -19.28 -11.43
CA GLN A 103 5.78 -19.02 -12.07
C GLN A 103 4.65 -19.30 -11.07
N LEU A 104 3.56 -18.58 -11.17
CA LEU A 104 2.36 -18.90 -10.41
C LEU A 104 1.73 -20.19 -10.97
N ASP A 105 1.35 -21.07 -10.04
CA ASP A 105 0.55 -22.25 -10.32
C ASP A 105 -0.90 -22.01 -9.84
N GLY A 106 -1.85 -21.99 -10.77
CA GLY A 106 -3.26 -21.79 -10.47
C GLY A 106 -3.76 -20.38 -10.77
N ASN A 107 -4.64 -19.86 -9.90
CA ASN A 107 -5.29 -18.56 -10.11
C ASN A 107 -4.30 -17.40 -10.06
N ASN A 108 -4.37 -16.52 -11.07
CA ASN A 108 -3.49 -15.37 -11.22
C ASN A 108 -4.30 -14.08 -11.54
N PRO A 109 -5.05 -13.54 -10.57
CA PRO A 109 -5.97 -12.44 -10.80
C PRO A 109 -5.27 -11.12 -11.14
N TYR A 110 -3.97 -11.02 -10.86
CA TYR A 110 -3.18 -9.81 -11.12
C TYR A 110 -2.25 -9.92 -12.33
N ASN A 111 -2.36 -10.99 -13.13
CA ASN A 111 -1.50 -11.22 -14.29
C ASN A 111 0.00 -11.11 -13.94
N ILE A 112 0.41 -11.82 -12.89
CA ILE A 112 1.83 -11.95 -12.52
C ILE A 112 2.52 -12.78 -13.60
N TYR A 113 3.58 -12.23 -14.18
CA TYR A 113 4.37 -12.91 -15.21
C TYR A 113 5.35 -13.89 -14.57
N LYS A 114 6.08 -13.41 -13.55
CA LYS A 114 7.13 -14.15 -12.85
C LYS A 114 7.32 -13.60 -11.44
N ALA A 115 7.88 -14.45 -10.57
CA ALA A 115 8.49 -14.02 -9.33
C ALA A 115 9.98 -14.38 -9.36
N TYR A 116 10.82 -13.59 -8.66
CA TYR A 116 12.26 -13.74 -8.61
C TYR A 116 12.74 -13.76 -7.15
N LYS A 117 13.68 -14.65 -6.84
CA LYS A 117 14.36 -14.68 -5.55
C LYS A 117 15.84 -14.95 -5.76
N SER A 118 16.71 -14.45 -4.87
CA SER A 118 18.13 -14.76 -4.91
C SER A 118 18.38 -16.23 -4.75
N SER A 119 19.35 -16.76 -5.50
CA SER A 119 19.87 -18.14 -5.29
C SER A 119 20.45 -18.33 -3.89
N GLN A 120 20.89 -17.27 -3.22
CA GLN A 120 21.43 -17.29 -1.86
C GLN A 120 20.38 -17.69 -0.81
N ALA A 121 19.08 -17.55 -1.11
CA ALA A 121 17.99 -17.97 -0.23
C ALA A 121 17.80 -19.49 -0.14
N PHE A 122 18.57 -20.28 -0.90
CA PHE A 122 18.42 -21.74 -1.02
C PHE A 122 19.77 -22.43 -0.80
N ASN A 123 19.82 -23.35 0.15
CA ASN A 123 21.05 -24.13 0.42
C ASN A 123 21.23 -25.28 -0.58
N ASN A 124 20.14 -25.77 -1.18
CA ASN A 124 20.13 -26.89 -2.10
C ASN A 124 18.84 -26.93 -2.95
N GLU A 125 18.79 -27.79 -3.95
CA GLU A 125 17.64 -27.94 -4.86
C GLU A 125 16.36 -28.41 -4.14
N LYS A 126 16.47 -29.10 -2.99
CA LYS A 126 15.31 -29.51 -2.21
C LYS A 126 14.60 -28.32 -1.57
N ASP A 127 15.34 -27.26 -1.21
CA ASP A 127 14.76 -26.03 -0.69
C ASP A 127 13.93 -25.32 -1.76
N LEU A 128 14.32 -25.41 -3.05
CA LEU A 128 13.53 -24.88 -4.16
C LEU A 128 12.17 -25.56 -4.32
N THR A 129 12.16 -26.91 -4.19
CA THR A 129 10.91 -27.69 -4.31
C THR A 129 9.97 -27.47 -3.14
N ASN A 130 10.51 -27.15 -1.99
CA ASN A 130 9.77 -26.93 -0.75
C ASN A 130 9.54 -25.43 -0.47
N PHE A 131 9.89 -24.57 -1.42
CA PHE A 131 9.74 -23.12 -1.24
C PHE A 131 8.27 -22.73 -1.01
N THR A 132 8.01 -22.10 0.13
CA THR A 132 6.69 -21.64 0.53
C THR A 132 6.77 -20.18 0.98
N TYR A 133 5.62 -19.54 1.07
CA TYR A 133 5.51 -18.20 1.63
C TYR A 133 5.93 -18.20 3.11
N PRO A 134 6.60 -17.14 3.58
CA PRO A 134 6.99 -17.01 4.98
C PRO A 134 5.79 -16.65 5.87
N ASN A 135 5.76 -17.17 7.10
CA ASN A 135 4.85 -16.65 8.11
C ASN A 135 5.36 -15.32 8.65
N ILE A 136 4.54 -14.30 8.59
CA ILE A 136 4.83 -12.98 9.16
C ILE A 136 3.88 -12.67 10.34
N ASP A 137 4.38 -11.87 11.29
CA ASP A 137 3.58 -11.41 12.43
C ASP A 137 2.88 -10.09 12.11
N TYR A 138 3.59 -9.17 11.47
CA TYR A 138 3.10 -7.83 11.13
C TYR A 138 3.39 -7.50 9.66
N ILE A 139 2.55 -6.64 9.08
CA ILE A 139 2.73 -6.14 7.70
C ILE A 139 2.81 -4.61 7.71
N ILE A 140 3.66 -4.09 6.83
CA ILE A 140 3.84 -2.65 6.60
C ILE A 140 4.05 -2.39 5.10
N PHE A 141 3.61 -1.21 4.63
CA PHE A 141 3.74 -0.80 3.23
C PHE A 141 4.66 0.42 3.12
N LEU A 142 5.44 0.45 2.04
CA LEU A 142 6.28 1.60 1.69
C LEU A 142 6.08 1.94 0.22
N ASP A 143 5.74 3.18 -0.07
CA ASP A 143 5.67 3.65 -1.45
C ASP A 143 7.10 3.88 -1.99
N SER A 144 7.37 3.43 -3.20
CA SER A 144 8.73 3.29 -3.73
C SER A 144 9.43 4.60 -4.14
N ASP A 145 8.74 5.73 -4.04
CA ASP A 145 9.30 7.07 -4.18
C ASP A 145 9.60 7.76 -2.83
N ASP A 146 9.30 7.07 -1.72
CA ASP A 146 9.49 7.52 -0.34
C ASP A 146 10.55 6.67 0.39
N TYR A 147 10.87 6.99 1.63
CA TYR A 147 11.83 6.23 2.43
C TYR A 147 11.55 6.34 3.93
N TRP A 148 12.13 5.43 4.70
CA TRP A 148 11.97 5.37 6.16
C TRP A 148 13.19 5.88 6.91
N GLU A 149 12.97 6.36 8.14
CA GLU A 149 14.01 6.47 9.14
C GLU A 149 14.58 5.09 9.50
N LEU A 150 15.86 5.00 9.82
CA LEU A 150 16.57 3.72 10.01
C LEU A 150 16.00 2.86 11.14
N ASN A 151 15.35 3.45 12.13
CA ASN A 151 14.74 2.77 13.26
C ASN A 151 13.21 2.57 13.10
N CYS A 152 12.64 2.84 11.94
CA CYS A 152 11.18 2.82 11.73
C CYS A 152 10.55 1.48 12.15
N ILE A 153 11.07 0.38 11.66
CA ILE A 153 10.53 -0.96 11.97
C ILE A 153 10.71 -1.31 13.44
N GLU A 154 11.86 -1.00 14.03
CA GLU A 154 12.17 -1.27 15.45
C GLU A 154 11.19 -0.52 16.36
N GLU A 155 10.99 0.78 16.12
CA GLU A 155 10.05 1.62 16.86
C GLU A 155 8.61 1.11 16.77
N CYS A 156 8.23 0.57 15.61
CA CYS A 156 6.91 -0.05 15.44
C CYS A 156 6.80 -1.37 16.21
N VAL A 157 7.75 -2.27 16.06
CA VAL A 157 7.68 -3.65 16.60
C VAL A 157 7.53 -3.67 18.11
N ILE A 158 8.30 -2.83 18.84
CA ILE A 158 8.25 -2.77 20.31
C ILE A 158 6.88 -2.32 20.84
N ARG A 159 6.07 -1.64 20.03
CA ARG A 159 4.76 -1.08 20.38
C ARG A 159 3.57 -1.88 19.87
N MET A 160 3.79 -2.89 19.01
CA MET A 160 2.73 -3.72 18.44
C MET A 160 2.17 -4.77 19.40
N LYS A 161 2.69 -4.88 20.63
CA LYS A 161 2.19 -5.89 21.58
C LYS A 161 0.74 -5.62 21.98
N ASN A 162 -0.15 -6.57 21.66
CA ASN A 162 -1.60 -6.51 21.95
C ASN A 162 -2.33 -5.31 21.30
N VAL A 163 -1.88 -4.90 20.13
CA VAL A 163 -2.47 -3.83 19.30
C VAL A 163 -2.74 -4.39 17.92
N ASP A 164 -3.85 -3.99 17.31
CA ASP A 164 -4.22 -4.45 15.95
C ASP A 164 -3.54 -3.60 14.88
N VAL A 165 -3.39 -2.30 15.16
CA VAL A 165 -2.86 -1.30 14.23
C VAL A 165 -1.95 -0.33 15.00
N LEU A 166 -0.78 -0.07 14.44
CA LEU A 166 0.07 1.06 14.86
C LEU A 166 0.04 2.11 13.74
N TRP A 167 -0.20 3.35 14.11
CA TRP A 167 -0.22 4.50 13.23
C TRP A 167 0.86 5.48 13.65
N PHE A 168 1.81 5.79 12.75
CA PHE A 168 2.90 6.73 12.98
C PHE A 168 2.76 8.00 12.13
N ASP A 169 3.55 9.03 12.46
CA ASP A 169 3.59 10.29 11.74
C ASP A 169 4.66 10.29 10.64
N HIS A 170 4.65 11.32 9.80
CA HIS A 170 5.55 11.47 8.67
C HIS A 170 6.07 12.89 8.55
N ASP A 171 7.15 13.06 7.82
CA ASP A 171 7.61 14.34 7.31
C ASP A 171 7.59 14.36 5.79
N CYS A 172 7.67 15.54 5.20
CA CYS A 172 7.69 15.72 3.76
C CYS A 172 8.96 16.40 3.29
N THR A 173 9.63 15.79 2.32
CA THR A 173 10.70 16.42 1.54
C THR A 173 10.12 16.96 0.24
N TYR A 174 10.66 18.06 -0.26
CA TYR A 174 10.15 18.76 -1.44
C TYR A 174 11.24 18.86 -2.50
N GLU A 175 10.93 18.53 -3.74
CA GLU A 175 11.81 18.86 -4.86
C GLU A 175 11.87 20.37 -5.09
N ASP A 176 13.00 20.86 -5.63
CA ASP A 176 13.37 22.29 -5.74
C ASP A 176 12.31 23.21 -6.39
N ASN A 177 11.41 22.68 -7.19
CA ASN A 177 10.37 23.44 -7.88
C ASN A 177 8.99 23.45 -7.19
N ILE A 178 8.85 22.80 -6.05
CA ILE A 178 7.58 22.74 -5.32
C ILE A 178 7.57 23.80 -4.24
N LYS A 179 6.64 24.77 -4.35
CA LYS A 179 6.42 25.77 -3.30
C LYS A 179 6.03 25.07 -2.01
N ASN A 180 6.95 25.08 -1.06
CA ASN A 180 6.78 24.49 0.27
C ASN A 180 5.55 25.11 0.96
N LYS A 181 4.45 24.35 1.01
CA LYS A 181 3.31 24.65 1.87
C LYS A 181 3.34 23.61 2.98
N HIS A 182 3.93 23.96 4.10
CA HIS A 182 3.88 23.12 5.29
C HIS A 182 2.41 22.84 5.65
N LYS A 183 1.95 21.66 5.27
CA LYS A 183 0.63 21.18 5.67
C LYS A 183 0.81 20.40 6.96
N LYS A 184 0.01 20.73 7.98
CA LYS A 184 -0.04 19.95 9.21
C LYS A 184 -0.33 18.49 8.88
N THR A 185 0.41 17.60 9.52
CA THR A 185 0.12 16.17 9.46
C THR A 185 -1.21 15.87 10.16
N ARG A 186 -1.75 14.67 9.96
CA ARG A 186 -2.98 14.28 10.63
C ARG A 186 -2.81 14.19 12.15
N MET A 187 -1.64 13.76 12.62
CA MET A 187 -1.35 13.76 14.06
C MET A 187 -1.28 15.16 14.64
N GLU A 188 -0.70 16.11 13.91
CA GLU A 188 -0.70 17.52 14.31
C GLU A 188 -2.12 18.13 14.33
N ILE A 189 -2.97 17.77 13.33
CA ILE A 189 -4.39 18.22 13.30
C ILE A 189 -5.17 17.64 14.47
N PHE A 190 -4.92 16.39 14.84
CA PHE A 190 -5.58 15.67 15.95
C PHE A 190 -4.95 15.99 17.31
N ASP A 191 -3.90 16.81 17.34
CA ASP A 191 -3.15 17.20 18.57
C ASP A 191 -2.64 15.99 19.36
N PHE A 192 -2.12 14.97 18.67
CA PHE A 192 -1.43 13.87 19.30
C PHE A 192 0.03 14.25 19.63
N LYS A 193 0.23 14.84 20.82
CA LYS A 193 1.57 15.28 21.27
C LYS A 193 2.43 14.17 21.87
N LYS A 194 1.77 13.08 22.29
CA LYS A 194 2.43 11.93 22.93
C LYS A 194 1.85 10.64 22.37
N GLU A 195 2.67 9.61 22.37
CA GLU A 195 2.21 8.28 22.03
C GLU A 195 1.12 7.78 23.00
N CYS A 196 0.13 7.09 22.49
CA CYS A 196 -0.98 6.55 23.27
C CYS A 196 -1.67 5.40 22.54
N ILE A 197 -2.42 4.61 23.29
CA ILE A 197 -3.34 3.62 22.73
C ILE A 197 -4.74 4.22 22.77
N ILE A 198 -5.44 4.14 21.65
CA ILE A 198 -6.82 4.60 21.49
C ILE A 198 -7.71 3.50 20.93
N THR A 199 -8.99 3.63 21.16
CA THR A 199 -10.03 2.84 20.49
C THR A 199 -10.47 3.54 19.19
N PRO A 200 -11.07 2.83 18.22
CA PRO A 200 -11.71 3.44 17.07
C PRO A 200 -12.77 4.50 17.43
N LYS A 201 -13.50 4.32 18.51
CA LYS A 201 -14.46 5.31 19.02
C LYS A 201 -13.77 6.60 19.45
N GLU A 202 -12.65 6.51 20.18
CA GLU A 202 -11.85 7.69 20.57
C GLU A 202 -11.27 8.40 19.34
N TYR A 203 -10.81 7.64 18.33
CA TYR A 203 -10.39 8.22 17.05
C TYR A 203 -11.53 8.99 16.37
N ALA A 204 -12.73 8.38 16.28
CA ALA A 204 -13.91 9.00 15.70
C ALA A 204 -14.31 10.30 16.42
N ASN A 205 -14.36 10.27 17.75
CA ASN A 205 -14.67 11.43 18.56
C ASN A 205 -13.66 12.57 18.34
N ARG A 206 -12.37 12.23 18.26
CA ARG A 206 -11.33 13.23 18.01
C ARG A 206 -11.43 13.80 16.58
N ALA A 207 -11.71 12.96 15.59
CA ALA A 207 -11.97 13.41 14.23
C ALA A 207 -13.15 14.41 14.16
N LEU A 208 -14.23 14.13 14.89
CA LEU A 208 -15.37 15.04 15.01
C LEU A 208 -15.00 16.37 15.66
N SER A 209 -14.25 16.35 16.76
CA SER A 209 -13.89 17.57 17.51
C SER A 209 -13.01 18.53 16.69
N VAL A 210 -12.15 18.03 15.80
CA VAL A 210 -11.30 18.84 14.91
C VAL A 210 -11.93 19.06 13.52
N GLY A 211 -13.15 18.60 13.30
CA GLY A 211 -13.85 18.75 12.01
C GLY A 211 -13.25 17.89 10.87
N SER A 212 -12.36 16.94 11.18
CA SER A 212 -11.77 16.06 10.17
C SER A 212 -12.77 14.98 9.76
N ARG A 213 -12.86 14.74 8.44
CA ARG A 213 -13.71 13.68 7.86
C ARG A 213 -12.89 12.80 6.93
N ASP A 214 -11.60 12.74 7.19
CA ASP A 214 -10.67 12.00 6.38
C ASP A 214 -9.93 10.96 7.23
N ILE A 215 -9.88 9.75 6.71
CA ILE A 215 -9.15 8.62 7.29
C ILE A 215 -8.56 7.86 6.12
N SER A 216 -7.27 7.77 6.09
CA SER A 216 -6.53 7.00 5.10
C SER A 216 -5.45 6.22 5.80
N PHE A 217 -5.24 5.00 5.36
CA PHE A 217 -4.20 4.14 5.88
C PHE A 217 -3.64 3.27 4.76
N GLY A 218 -2.33 3.32 4.57
CA GLY A 218 -1.61 2.52 3.60
C GLY A 218 -0.16 2.41 4.06
N TRP A 219 0.62 3.46 3.88
CA TRP A 219 2.05 3.52 4.17
C TRP A 219 2.38 4.03 5.60
N ASN A 220 1.44 4.58 6.32
CA ASN A 220 1.65 5.32 7.57
C ASN A 220 1.46 4.49 8.84
N GLY A 221 1.78 3.19 8.79
CA GLY A 221 1.69 2.37 9.98
C GLY A 221 1.92 0.88 9.74
N MET A 222 1.89 0.12 10.84
CA MET A 222 2.07 -1.33 10.87
C MET A 222 0.78 -2.02 11.34
N ILE A 223 0.48 -3.18 10.78
CA ILE A 223 -0.77 -3.92 11.06
C ILE A 223 -0.41 -5.32 11.56
N ASP A 224 -1.11 -5.81 12.60
CA ASP A 224 -1.07 -7.23 12.96
C ASP A 224 -1.61 -8.06 11.79
N PHE A 225 -0.78 -9.00 11.30
CA PHE A 225 -1.12 -9.70 10.08
C PHE A 225 -2.23 -10.74 10.28
N ASN A 226 -2.32 -11.34 11.48
CA ASN A 226 -3.40 -12.26 11.79
C ASN A 226 -4.75 -11.51 11.89
N PHE A 227 -4.72 -10.29 12.45
CA PHE A 227 -5.88 -9.41 12.45
C PHE A 227 -6.30 -9.06 11.02
N LEU A 228 -5.35 -8.64 10.14
CA LEU A 228 -5.65 -8.31 8.75
C LEU A 228 -6.27 -9.49 8.00
N LYS A 229 -5.70 -10.70 8.16
CA LYS A 229 -6.25 -11.94 7.58
C LYS A 229 -7.67 -12.23 8.09
N LYS A 230 -7.89 -12.09 9.40
CA LYS A 230 -9.20 -12.34 10.04
C LYS A 230 -10.30 -11.46 9.46
N ILE A 231 -10.04 -10.18 9.23
CA ILE A 231 -11.01 -9.25 8.64
C ILE A 231 -11.07 -9.31 7.11
N LYS A 232 -10.20 -10.11 6.48
CA LYS A 232 -10.12 -10.31 5.02
C LYS A 232 -10.05 -9.01 4.22
N LEU A 233 -9.38 -7.99 4.77
CA LEU A 233 -9.31 -6.67 4.16
C LEU A 233 -8.23 -6.64 3.08
N LYS A 234 -8.60 -6.15 1.90
CA LYS A 234 -7.73 -5.87 0.76
C LYS A 234 -8.03 -4.48 0.20
N PHE A 235 -7.11 -3.92 -0.55
CA PHE A 235 -7.34 -2.67 -1.28
C PHE A 235 -8.30 -2.91 -2.46
N ILE A 236 -9.21 -1.96 -2.72
CA ILE A 236 -10.09 -2.03 -3.89
C ILE A 236 -9.26 -1.70 -5.14
N ASN A 237 -9.28 -2.60 -6.13
CA ASN A 237 -8.59 -2.37 -7.40
C ASN A 237 -9.29 -1.30 -8.24
N PHE A 238 -8.53 -0.62 -9.10
CA PHE A 238 -9.02 0.33 -10.12
C PHE A 238 -9.76 1.55 -9.56
N ILE A 239 -9.52 1.93 -8.30
CA ILE A 239 -10.00 3.18 -7.73
C ILE A 239 -8.83 4.07 -7.34
N ILE A 240 -9.09 5.36 -7.25
CA ILE A 240 -8.19 6.34 -6.63
C ILE A 240 -8.57 6.55 -5.17
N ASN A 241 -7.58 6.87 -4.32
CA ASN A 241 -7.72 6.98 -2.86
C ASN A 241 -8.22 5.67 -2.23
N GLU A 242 -7.62 4.57 -2.62
CA GLU A 242 -7.87 3.21 -2.11
C GLU A 242 -7.58 3.09 -0.62
N ASP A 243 -6.63 3.91 -0.13
CA ASP A 243 -6.21 4.06 1.26
C ASP A 243 -7.33 4.53 2.18
N ILE A 244 -8.31 5.28 1.66
CA ILE A 244 -9.49 5.73 2.41
C ILE A 244 -10.40 4.56 2.77
N HIS A 245 -10.81 3.77 1.78
CA HIS A 245 -11.65 2.60 2.03
C HIS A 245 -10.95 1.62 2.99
N PHE A 246 -9.68 1.34 2.70
CA PHE A 246 -8.85 0.44 3.50
C PHE A 246 -8.73 0.94 4.95
N GLY A 247 -8.40 2.22 5.14
CA GLY A 247 -8.25 2.83 6.45
C GLY A 247 -9.54 2.86 7.27
N ILE A 248 -10.69 3.18 6.66
CA ILE A 248 -11.98 3.19 7.36
C ILE A 248 -12.34 1.80 7.87
N ILE A 249 -12.23 0.75 7.04
CA ILE A 249 -12.54 -0.62 7.45
C ILE A 249 -11.54 -1.14 8.47
N LEU A 250 -10.24 -0.89 8.26
CA LEU A 250 -9.19 -1.27 9.18
C LEU A 250 -9.46 -0.73 10.59
N PHE A 251 -9.72 0.57 10.69
CA PHE A 251 -9.97 1.23 11.97
C PHE A 251 -11.31 0.81 12.59
N ALA A 252 -12.37 0.66 11.79
CA ALA A 252 -13.67 0.19 12.28
C ALA A 252 -13.62 -1.24 12.84
N SER A 253 -12.71 -2.08 12.35
CA SER A 253 -12.54 -3.47 12.73
C SER A 253 -11.57 -3.67 13.91
N ALA A 254 -10.70 -2.69 14.16
CA ALA A 254 -9.70 -2.77 15.21
C ALA A 254 -10.31 -2.68 16.61
N ASN A 255 -9.63 -3.24 17.61
CA ASN A 255 -9.94 -3.03 19.02
C ASN A 255 -9.06 -1.92 19.60
N LYS A 256 -7.76 -1.93 19.23
CA LYS A 256 -6.75 -1.00 19.75
C LYS A 256 -5.87 -0.50 18.63
N ILE A 257 -5.68 0.81 18.63
CA ILE A 257 -4.80 1.53 17.72
C ILE A 257 -3.71 2.20 18.55
N TYR A 258 -2.45 1.88 18.28
CA TYR A 258 -1.32 2.61 18.87
C TYR A 258 -1.03 3.83 18.01
N VAL A 259 -1.03 5.00 18.60
CA VAL A 259 -0.64 6.26 17.96
C VAL A 259 0.79 6.57 18.36
N LEU A 260 1.69 6.59 17.40
CA LEU A 260 3.11 6.89 17.56
C LEU A 260 3.41 8.23 16.90
N SER A 261 3.64 9.28 17.70
CA SER A 261 3.84 10.64 17.19
C SER A 261 5.23 10.90 16.59
N GLN A 262 6.04 9.86 16.46
CA GLN A 262 7.34 9.95 15.78
C GLN A 262 7.17 10.00 14.26
N LYS A 263 7.93 10.85 13.60
CA LYS A 263 7.99 10.97 12.14
C LYS A 263 8.96 9.93 11.61
N LEU A 264 8.46 8.76 11.25
CA LEU A 264 9.26 7.60 10.83
C LEU A 264 9.25 7.37 9.30
N TYR A 265 8.45 8.13 8.59
CA TYR A 265 8.25 8.05 7.14
C TYR A 265 8.55 9.40 6.51
N LEU A 266 9.35 9.41 5.47
CA LEU A 266 9.74 10.59 4.73
C LEU A 266 9.09 10.56 3.35
N CYS A 267 7.97 11.29 3.23
CA CYS A 267 7.20 11.42 2.01
C CYS A 267 7.88 12.40 1.05
N ARG A 268 8.09 11.99 -0.20
CA ARG A 268 8.66 12.84 -1.24
C ARG A 268 7.56 13.49 -2.06
N LEU A 269 7.48 14.83 -1.99
CA LEU A 269 6.59 15.60 -2.85
C LEU A 269 7.32 16.01 -4.12
N ARG A 270 6.95 15.41 -5.24
CA ARG A 270 7.57 15.58 -6.56
C ARG A 270 6.55 16.05 -7.61
N ALA A 271 7.05 16.68 -8.67
CA ALA A 271 6.21 17.21 -9.75
C ALA A 271 5.37 16.12 -10.45
N ASN A 272 5.88 14.91 -10.54
CA ASN A 272 5.23 13.77 -11.22
C ASN A 272 4.50 12.78 -10.29
N SER A 273 4.32 13.11 -9.00
CA SER A 273 3.59 12.28 -8.05
C SER A 273 2.13 12.04 -8.49
N ILE A 274 1.57 10.87 -8.14
CA ILE A 274 0.14 10.57 -8.31
C ILE A 274 -0.72 11.60 -7.57
N SER A 275 -0.22 12.11 -6.45
CA SER A 275 -0.86 13.16 -5.65
C SER A 275 -0.82 14.55 -6.31
N ASN A 276 0.05 14.76 -7.31
CA ASN A 276 0.10 16.00 -8.04
C ASN A 276 -0.92 15.99 -9.19
N HIS A 277 -1.99 16.77 -9.02
CA HIS A 277 -3.12 16.83 -9.96
C HIS A 277 -2.80 17.51 -11.29
N ASP A 278 -1.64 18.15 -11.45
CA ASP A 278 -1.25 18.93 -12.64
C ASP A 278 -0.58 18.09 -13.74
N LYS A 279 -0.31 16.80 -13.50
CA LYS A 279 0.27 15.91 -14.50
C LYS A 279 -0.64 15.78 -15.72
N LYS A 280 -0.13 16.22 -16.89
CA LYS A 280 -0.82 15.99 -18.17
C LYS A 280 -0.75 14.51 -18.53
N ILE A 281 -1.91 13.86 -18.62
CA ILE A 281 -2.03 12.52 -19.19
C ILE A 281 -2.13 12.66 -20.71
N THR A 282 -1.32 11.88 -21.41
CA THR A 282 -1.28 11.77 -22.87
C THR A 282 -1.33 10.28 -23.25
N LYS A 283 -1.55 9.99 -24.51
CA LYS A 283 -1.52 8.61 -25.02
C LYS A 283 -0.19 7.89 -24.73
N ALA A 284 0.92 8.64 -24.67
CA ALA A 284 2.25 8.09 -24.43
C ALA A 284 2.53 7.72 -22.96
N ASN A 285 1.81 8.35 -21.99
CA ASN A 285 2.08 8.17 -20.56
C ASN A 285 0.86 7.70 -19.76
N VAL A 286 -0.24 7.34 -20.42
CA VAL A 286 -1.42 6.77 -19.77
C VAL A 286 -1.08 5.38 -19.23
N SER A 287 -1.40 5.12 -17.95
CA SER A 287 -1.20 3.79 -17.37
C SER A 287 -2.15 2.78 -17.98
N GLU A 288 -1.69 1.53 -18.13
CA GLU A 288 -2.45 0.46 -18.79
C GLU A 288 -3.84 0.27 -18.15
N TYR A 289 -3.93 0.29 -16.82
CA TYR A 289 -5.22 0.11 -16.13
C TYR A 289 -6.20 1.28 -16.33
N PHE A 290 -5.74 2.45 -16.79
CA PHE A 290 -6.57 3.63 -17.04
C PHE A 290 -6.84 3.86 -18.53
N LYS A 291 -6.20 3.11 -19.40
CA LYS A 291 -6.21 3.28 -20.84
C LYS A 291 -7.61 3.17 -21.43
N ASP A 292 -8.36 2.14 -21.08
CA ASP A 292 -9.73 1.91 -21.58
C ASP A 292 -10.65 3.09 -21.24
N ILE A 293 -10.53 3.63 -20.01
CA ILE A 293 -11.31 4.81 -19.61
C ILE A 293 -10.88 6.02 -20.45
N TYR A 294 -9.58 6.23 -20.62
CA TYR A 294 -9.04 7.35 -21.38
C TYR A 294 -9.51 7.31 -22.85
N GLU A 295 -9.47 6.16 -23.50
CA GLU A 295 -9.93 5.94 -24.87
C GLU A 295 -11.47 6.13 -24.99
N THR A 296 -12.25 5.61 -24.03
CA THR A 296 -13.71 5.77 -23.98
C THR A 296 -14.14 7.24 -23.97
N PHE A 297 -13.34 8.10 -23.35
CA PHE A 297 -13.58 9.56 -23.32
C PHE A 297 -12.87 10.31 -24.46
N GLY A 298 -12.55 9.64 -25.57
CA GLY A 298 -11.94 10.26 -26.74
C GLY A 298 -10.58 10.87 -26.46
N GLU A 299 -9.79 10.23 -25.61
CA GLU A 299 -8.45 10.68 -25.16
C GLU A 299 -8.50 12.02 -24.38
N ASN A 300 -9.66 12.38 -23.84
CA ASN A 300 -9.81 13.55 -22.96
C ASN A 300 -9.44 13.22 -21.52
N ALA A 301 -8.19 13.50 -21.14
CA ALA A 301 -7.65 13.17 -19.81
C ALA A 301 -8.45 13.80 -18.65
N LYS A 302 -9.01 14.99 -18.83
CA LYS A 302 -9.80 15.69 -17.79
C LYS A 302 -11.12 14.96 -17.54
N GLU A 303 -11.83 14.60 -18.58
CA GLU A 303 -13.11 13.89 -18.46
C GLU A 303 -12.91 12.47 -17.94
N ALA A 304 -11.91 11.74 -18.45
CA ALA A 304 -11.54 10.42 -17.97
C ALA A 304 -11.15 10.41 -16.48
N LYS A 305 -10.34 11.37 -16.03
CA LYS A 305 -10.01 11.56 -14.60
C LYS A 305 -11.24 11.87 -13.76
N ASN A 306 -12.13 12.72 -14.24
CA ASN A 306 -13.36 13.08 -13.53
C ASN A 306 -14.29 11.87 -13.39
N TYR A 307 -14.42 11.06 -14.45
CA TYR A 307 -15.14 9.80 -14.40
C TYR A 307 -14.54 8.85 -13.35
N LEU A 308 -13.23 8.59 -13.41
CA LEU A 308 -12.55 7.71 -12.45
C LEU A 308 -12.73 8.19 -11.01
N LYS A 309 -12.60 9.52 -10.75
CA LYS A 309 -12.87 10.11 -9.43
C LYS A 309 -14.30 9.87 -8.97
N ALA A 310 -15.27 10.02 -9.86
CA ALA A 310 -16.67 9.78 -9.57
C ALA A 310 -16.95 8.30 -9.28
N ALA A 311 -16.50 7.41 -10.15
CA ALA A 311 -16.62 5.96 -10.00
C ALA A 311 -15.97 5.47 -8.69
N SER A 312 -14.77 5.95 -8.37
CA SER A 312 -14.07 5.62 -7.13
C SER A 312 -14.86 6.03 -5.88
N ARG A 313 -15.47 7.24 -5.88
CA ARG A 313 -16.30 7.70 -4.75
C ARG A 313 -17.55 6.85 -4.56
N VAL A 314 -18.22 6.49 -5.65
CA VAL A 314 -19.41 5.62 -5.60
C VAL A 314 -19.02 4.23 -5.11
N THR A 315 -17.97 3.64 -5.66
CA THR A 315 -17.47 2.32 -5.26
C THR A 315 -17.10 2.30 -3.78
N THR A 316 -16.34 3.29 -3.31
CA THR A 316 -15.98 3.44 -1.88
C THR A 316 -17.22 3.52 -1.01
N ALA A 317 -18.19 4.38 -1.36
CA ALA A 317 -19.41 4.53 -0.57
C ALA A 317 -20.23 3.24 -0.51
N LEU A 318 -20.42 2.55 -1.64
CA LEU A 318 -21.17 1.28 -1.70
C LEU A 318 -20.48 0.19 -0.86
N LYS A 319 -19.16 0.05 -0.98
CA LYS A 319 -18.38 -0.92 -0.19
C LYS A 319 -18.42 -0.62 1.31
N LEU A 320 -18.40 0.64 1.71
CA LEU A 320 -18.57 1.02 3.11
C LEU A 320 -19.98 0.72 3.62
N ILE A 321 -21.03 1.00 2.82
CA ILE A 321 -22.42 0.66 3.17
C ILE A 321 -22.54 -0.86 3.36
N GLU A 322 -22.02 -1.66 2.43
CA GLU A 322 -21.99 -3.11 2.49
C GLU A 322 -21.31 -3.60 3.78
N PHE A 323 -20.12 -3.11 4.07
CA PHE A 323 -19.36 -3.46 5.27
C PHE A 323 -20.13 -3.13 6.56
N PHE A 324 -20.68 -1.92 6.67
CA PHE A 324 -21.35 -1.46 7.88
C PHE A 324 -22.75 -2.02 8.09
N LYS A 325 -23.31 -2.76 7.13
CA LYS A 325 -24.66 -3.34 7.24
C LYS A 325 -24.79 -4.27 8.43
N ASP A 326 -23.78 -5.09 8.68
CA ASP A 326 -23.81 -6.13 9.72
C ASP A 326 -22.95 -5.79 10.96
N GLN A 327 -22.34 -4.59 10.99
CA GLN A 327 -21.50 -4.16 12.11
C GLN A 327 -22.35 -3.69 13.29
N LYS A 328 -22.06 -4.25 14.48
CA LYS A 328 -22.79 -3.97 15.73
C LYS A 328 -21.91 -3.44 16.86
N SER A 329 -20.57 -3.51 16.71
CA SER A 329 -19.66 -3.04 17.74
C SER A 329 -19.73 -1.52 17.89
N GLU A 330 -19.59 -1.01 19.10
CA GLU A 330 -19.59 0.42 19.41
C GLU A 330 -18.49 1.16 18.61
N ASN A 331 -17.33 0.55 18.49
CA ASN A 331 -16.21 1.06 17.71
C ASN A 331 -16.57 1.22 16.21
N ALA A 332 -17.13 0.19 15.60
CA ALA A 332 -17.52 0.23 14.19
C ALA A 332 -18.64 1.25 13.94
N LEU A 333 -19.62 1.34 14.85
CA LEU A 333 -20.71 2.31 14.74
C LEU A 333 -20.21 3.74 14.86
N ALA A 334 -19.28 4.03 15.76
CA ALA A 334 -18.67 5.37 15.87
C ALA A 334 -17.93 5.80 14.58
N ILE A 335 -17.17 4.88 13.98
CA ILE A 335 -16.51 5.11 12.68
C ILE A 335 -17.55 5.32 11.57
N LYS A 336 -18.60 4.46 11.52
CA LYS A 336 -19.70 4.58 10.57
C LYS A 336 -20.35 5.96 10.61
N GLU A 337 -20.78 6.39 11.80
CA GLU A 337 -21.48 7.67 11.99
C GLU A 337 -20.62 8.88 11.64
N THR A 338 -19.30 8.78 11.89
CA THR A 338 -18.35 9.86 11.62
C THR A 338 -18.01 9.99 10.14
N PHE A 339 -17.74 8.87 9.45
CA PHE A 339 -17.12 8.90 8.12
C PHE A 339 -18.08 8.55 6.98
N LEU A 340 -18.98 7.55 7.14
CA LEU A 340 -19.85 7.11 6.05
C LEU A 340 -20.71 8.23 5.45
N PRO A 341 -21.33 9.15 6.24
CA PRO A 341 -22.15 10.23 5.67
C PRO A 341 -21.37 11.16 4.73
N CYS A 342 -20.09 11.40 5.04
CA CYS A 342 -19.23 12.24 4.21
C CYS A 342 -18.99 11.59 2.84
N TYR A 343 -18.65 10.29 2.81
CA TYR A 343 -18.38 9.58 1.56
C TYR A 343 -19.65 9.32 0.76
N ALA A 344 -20.77 9.00 1.41
CA ALA A 344 -22.07 8.90 0.77
C ALA A 344 -22.47 10.24 0.11
N LYS A 345 -22.32 11.38 0.83
CA LYS A 345 -22.55 12.71 0.26
C LYS A 345 -21.64 13.02 -0.91
N LYS A 346 -20.34 12.72 -0.84
CA LYS A 346 -19.38 12.90 -1.93
C LYS A 346 -19.77 12.07 -3.18
N ALA A 347 -20.33 10.87 -2.99
CA ALA A 347 -20.83 10.03 -4.07
C ALA A 347 -22.09 10.61 -4.73
N LEU A 348 -23.03 11.14 -3.94
CA LEU A 348 -24.26 11.75 -4.44
C LEU A 348 -24.06 13.11 -5.12
N MET A 349 -23.01 13.85 -4.78
CA MET A 349 -22.72 15.17 -5.34
C MET A 349 -22.02 15.14 -6.71
N ILE A 350 -22.04 14.02 -7.42
CA ILE A 350 -21.45 13.88 -8.75
C ILE A 350 -22.29 14.68 -9.75
N LYS A 351 -21.75 15.85 -10.15
CA LYS A 351 -22.36 16.67 -11.21
C LYS A 351 -22.25 15.93 -12.54
N ASN A 352 -23.35 15.80 -13.28
CA ASN A 352 -23.44 15.16 -14.60
C ASN A 352 -23.41 13.61 -14.63
N LEU A 353 -24.06 12.95 -13.66
CA LEU A 353 -24.29 11.49 -13.75
C LEU A 353 -24.89 11.05 -15.10
N LYS A 354 -25.74 11.90 -15.75
CA LYS A 354 -26.33 11.63 -17.09
C LYS A 354 -25.31 11.57 -18.24
N LYS A 355 -24.08 12.07 -18.04
CA LYS A 355 -22.98 11.91 -19.03
C LYS A 355 -22.07 10.72 -18.72
N ILE A 356 -22.27 10.09 -17.59
CA ILE A 356 -21.43 9.02 -17.04
C ILE A 356 -22.12 7.66 -17.18
N LEU A 357 -23.44 7.64 -17.27
CA LEU A 357 -24.30 6.52 -17.65
C LEU A 357 -24.65 6.60 -19.15
#